data_ba84164fb1733e96ea9392492611435b
#
_entry.id   ba84164fb1733e96ea9392492611435b
#
_cell.length_a   1.000
_cell.length_b   1.000
_cell.length_c   1.000
_cell.angle_alpha   90.00
_cell.angle_beta   90.00
_cell.angle_gamma   90.00
#
_symmetry.space_group_name_H-M   'P 1'
#
loop_
_entity.id
_entity.type
_entity.pdbx_description
1 polymer ?
#
loop_
_entity_poly.entity_id
_entity_poly.type
_entity_poly.pdbx_seq_one_letter_code
_entity_poly.pdbx_strand_id
1 'polypeptide(L)'
;MTSKGTYIYQDAQEVWRNTNNTAGLGLDSLTSRGVTFFELSQLNTDHYLVQNGNKQNTIHFLSERYQRIGKYLVGFGRFEFNTGRDFGRAWCDMLRTEHSNPYISGSDKPGKYERQLIDLTAQLSTVQLGAFTYGFRLDYKVGDYSRLKDPRSRVMMAEYRVVPAITYTLGHHALGLAVHYQRYKEKLTGLTTVQTDATLMYYQATGLEHVIGTVGGYNAFSREYVNHEFGIELDYNFQTEAFQSLNAFGFEHAREYMYEQYKAEPGAWRNQAWRFVSQNRISHGSKLHQLDLTLKYLPALGDEYRQQKVIELNSETGASTTYYQTLITYKNRYELYEYQADLHYRMLWLGGTKTKAYAGARATYQYDKEQYNLPVSFRKVGYIEAMLEGGGALYDRGDRSFWVEAKAGYHVSTKSELNLNDASGIYATSVLLPDMDYYGANCFKGQLELTYLMPVTFKKYRNVWFAKIGGSYLKTDNHTDGYYATASIGIFD
;
A
#
# COMPACT_ATOMS: atom_id res chain seq x y z
N MET A 1 11.31 24.87 17.14
CA MET A 1 11.52 23.42 17.34
C MET A 1 10.20 22.71 17.17
N THR A 2 10.18 21.68 16.38
CA THR A 2 8.96 20.93 16.05
C THR A 2 8.66 19.95 17.19
N SER A 3 7.55 20.12 17.90
CA SER A 3 7.02 19.13 18.85
C SER A 3 6.04 18.20 18.15
N LYS A 4 5.68 17.07 18.77
CA LYS A 4 4.62 16.19 18.23
C LYS A 4 3.32 16.95 17.97
N GLY A 5 2.90 17.83 18.89
CA GLY A 5 1.71 18.66 18.70
C GLY A 5 1.83 19.66 17.55
N THR A 6 3.01 20.26 17.33
CA THR A 6 3.28 21.11 16.17
C THR A 6 3.25 20.30 14.87
N TYR A 7 3.87 19.12 14.87
CA TYR A 7 3.87 18.21 13.72
C TYR A 7 2.43 17.81 13.32
N ILE A 8 1.58 17.40 14.29
CA ILE A 8 0.17 17.06 14.05
C ILE A 8 -0.60 18.25 13.48
N TYR A 9 -0.38 19.46 14.01
CA TYR A 9 -1.03 20.69 13.51
C TYR A 9 -0.64 20.99 12.06
N GLN A 10 0.65 20.95 11.74
CA GLN A 10 1.15 21.19 10.38
C GLN A 10 0.66 20.15 9.39
N ASP A 11 0.74 18.87 9.76
CA ASP A 11 0.23 17.76 8.94
C ASP A 11 -1.27 17.91 8.62
N ALA A 12 -2.03 18.37 9.59
CA ALA A 12 -3.45 18.63 9.44
C ALA A 12 -3.81 19.70 8.42
N GLN A 13 -2.93 20.67 8.19
CA GLN A 13 -3.15 21.78 7.27
C GLN A 13 -2.60 21.56 5.87
N GLU A 14 -1.73 20.57 5.67
CA GLU A 14 -1.13 20.29 4.37
C GLU A 14 -2.04 19.37 3.53
N VAL A 15 -3.02 19.95 2.85
CA VAL A 15 -4.01 19.18 2.07
C VAL A 15 -3.45 18.72 0.72
N TRP A 16 -2.56 19.51 0.09
CA TRP A 16 -1.99 19.18 -1.21
C TRP A 16 -1.00 18.02 -1.18
N ARG A 17 -0.33 17.80 -0.05
CA ARG A 17 0.61 16.69 0.11
C ARG A 17 -0.03 15.32 -0.11
N ASN A 18 -1.33 15.19 0.17
CA ASN A 18 -2.09 13.94 0.04
C ASN A 18 -2.71 13.74 -1.35
N THR A 19 -2.41 14.62 -2.32
CA THR A 19 -2.81 14.50 -3.73
C THR A 19 -1.62 14.05 -4.59
N ASN A 20 -1.88 13.74 -5.85
CA ASN A 20 -0.83 13.53 -6.83
C ASN A 20 -0.22 14.84 -7.34
N ASN A 21 -0.90 15.96 -7.11
CA ASN A 21 -0.52 17.26 -7.63
C ASN A 21 0.55 17.95 -6.76
N THR A 22 1.80 17.65 -7.04
CA THR A 22 2.94 18.25 -6.34
C THR A 22 3.04 19.76 -6.51
N ALA A 23 2.47 20.35 -7.57
CA ALA A 23 2.48 21.81 -7.75
C ALA A 23 1.75 22.54 -6.61
N GLY A 24 0.75 21.88 -6.00
CA GLY A 24 0.03 22.41 -4.85
C GLY A 24 0.84 22.54 -3.57
N LEU A 25 2.00 21.85 -3.44
CA LEU A 25 2.89 22.01 -2.27
C LEU A 25 3.33 23.46 -2.05
N GLY A 26 3.46 24.24 -3.12
CA GLY A 26 3.79 25.67 -3.02
C GLY A 26 2.65 26.53 -2.48
N LEU A 27 1.44 26.00 -2.37
CA LEU A 27 0.23 26.68 -1.86
C LEU A 27 -0.09 26.30 -0.42
N ASP A 28 0.48 25.22 0.11
CA ASP A 28 0.34 24.87 1.52
C ASP A 28 1.08 25.88 2.42
N SER A 29 0.57 26.12 3.61
CA SER A 29 1.15 27.07 4.59
C SER A 29 2.39 26.46 5.25
N LEU A 30 3.54 26.65 4.62
CA LEU A 30 4.73 25.86 4.85
C LEU A 30 5.64 26.39 5.95
N THR A 31 5.83 25.56 6.94
CA THR A 31 7.03 25.60 7.80
C THR A 31 7.88 24.37 7.48
N SER A 32 9.22 24.57 7.42
CA SER A 32 10.13 23.41 7.30
C SER A 32 9.90 22.46 8.46
N ARG A 33 9.68 21.19 8.16
CA ARG A 33 9.51 20.14 9.15
C ARG A 33 10.10 18.83 8.65
N GLY A 34 10.54 18.01 9.58
CA GLY A 34 11.01 16.68 9.28
C GLY A 34 10.78 15.73 10.44
N VAL A 35 10.80 14.46 10.13
CA VAL A 35 10.84 13.40 11.11
C VAL A 35 11.77 12.29 10.62
N THR A 36 12.60 11.79 11.52
CA THR A 36 13.44 10.62 11.25
C THR A 36 13.29 9.67 12.42
N PHE A 37 13.02 8.40 12.13
CA PHE A 37 12.93 7.40 13.19
C PHE A 37 13.37 6.01 12.72
N PHE A 38 13.69 5.20 13.71
CA PHE A 38 13.93 3.78 13.62
C PHE A 38 12.88 3.06 14.47
N GLU A 39 12.25 2.02 13.93
CA GLU A 39 11.20 1.26 14.58
C GLU A 39 11.42 -0.23 14.44
N LEU A 40 11.18 -0.95 15.54
CA LEU A 40 11.05 -2.40 15.59
C LEU A 40 9.59 -2.74 15.75
N SER A 41 9.10 -3.71 14.99
CA SER A 41 7.73 -4.18 15.13
C SER A 41 7.61 -5.69 15.02
N GLN A 42 6.58 -6.22 15.68
CA GLN A 42 6.21 -7.62 15.67
C GLN A 42 4.71 -7.76 15.55
N LEU A 43 4.27 -8.53 14.55
CA LEU A 43 2.90 -9.03 14.39
C LEU A 43 2.88 -10.51 14.69
N ASN A 44 1.87 -10.96 15.43
CA ASN A 44 1.54 -12.37 15.59
C ASN A 44 0.02 -12.50 15.71
N THR A 45 -0.60 -13.36 14.90
CA THR A 45 -2.05 -13.45 14.80
C THR A 45 -2.51 -14.82 14.34
N ASP A 46 -3.63 -15.27 14.86
CA ASP A 46 -4.35 -16.45 14.39
C ASP A 46 -5.46 -16.06 13.37
N HIS A 47 -5.68 -14.76 13.17
CA HIS A 47 -6.60 -14.20 12.19
C HIS A 47 -5.80 -13.63 11.01
N TYR A 48 -5.63 -14.41 9.95
CA TYR A 48 -4.77 -14.07 8.81
C TYR A 48 -5.23 -14.76 7.51
N LEU A 49 -4.90 -14.17 6.39
CA LEU A 49 -5.02 -14.80 5.07
C LEU A 49 -3.84 -15.75 4.84
N VAL A 50 -4.10 -16.91 4.28
CA VAL A 50 -3.09 -17.97 4.07
C VAL A 50 -1.86 -17.44 3.31
N GLN A 51 -2.08 -16.57 2.34
CA GLN A 51 -1.01 -15.99 1.53
C GLN A 51 -0.21 -14.89 2.24
N ASN A 52 -0.68 -14.36 3.36
CA ASN A 52 0.02 -13.30 4.13
C ASN A 52 0.83 -13.87 5.29
N GLY A 53 0.42 -15.05 5.79
CA GLY A 53 1.03 -15.67 6.95
C GLY A 53 0.61 -15.05 8.27
N ASN A 54 1.05 -15.66 9.37
CA ASN A 54 0.55 -15.40 10.72
C ASN A 54 1.50 -14.62 11.62
N LYS A 55 2.76 -14.43 11.21
CA LYS A 55 3.76 -13.73 12.03
C LYS A 55 4.70 -12.92 11.16
N GLN A 56 5.01 -11.71 11.63
CA GLN A 56 5.93 -10.80 10.96
C GLN A 56 6.81 -10.07 11.97
N ASN A 57 8.11 -9.98 11.69
CA ASN A 57 9.06 -9.14 12.43
C ASN A 57 9.63 -8.13 11.45
N THR A 58 9.61 -6.85 11.78
CA THR A 58 10.06 -5.79 10.88
C THR A 58 10.97 -4.81 11.60
N ILE A 59 12.00 -4.38 10.89
CA ILE A 59 12.84 -3.24 11.19
C ILE A 59 12.49 -2.19 10.15
N HIS A 60 12.09 -1.02 10.60
CA HIS A 60 11.67 0.08 9.76
C HIS A 60 12.50 1.34 10.07
N PHE A 61 13.07 1.95 9.06
CA PHE A 61 13.69 3.26 9.12
C PHE A 61 12.94 4.21 8.19
N LEU A 62 12.59 5.38 8.69
CA LEU A 62 11.97 6.44 7.90
C LEU A 62 12.69 7.76 8.17
N SER A 63 12.95 8.49 7.09
CA SER A 63 13.36 9.89 7.16
C SER A 63 12.58 10.68 6.11
N GLU A 64 11.80 11.64 6.56
CA GLU A 64 11.11 12.56 5.66
C GLU A 64 11.38 14.01 6.05
N ARG A 65 11.46 14.86 5.05
CA ARG A 65 11.64 16.28 5.25
C ARG A 65 10.91 17.08 4.19
N TYR A 66 10.21 18.07 4.68
CA TYR A 66 9.55 19.10 3.93
C TYR A 66 10.31 20.42 4.16
N GLN A 67 10.73 21.12 3.11
CA GLN A 67 11.59 22.28 3.24
C GLN A 67 11.43 23.25 2.08
N ARG A 68 11.46 24.55 2.38
CA ARG A 68 11.69 25.58 1.37
C ARG A 68 13.16 25.57 0.93
N ILE A 69 13.39 25.49 -0.37
CA ILE A 69 14.71 25.45 -1.01
C ILE A 69 14.95 26.77 -1.72
N GLY A 70 15.73 27.65 -1.08
CA GLY A 70 16.00 28.97 -1.61
C GLY A 70 14.73 29.85 -1.67
N LYS A 71 14.65 30.71 -2.71
CA LYS A 71 13.58 31.71 -2.84
C LYS A 71 12.34 31.17 -3.58
N TYR A 72 12.54 30.24 -4.51
CA TYR A 72 11.54 29.89 -5.52
C TYR A 72 11.03 28.45 -5.45
N LEU A 73 11.63 27.60 -4.63
CA LEU A 73 11.31 26.17 -4.60
C LEU A 73 10.90 25.71 -3.20
N VAL A 74 10.04 24.71 -3.21
CA VAL A 74 9.66 23.91 -2.07
C VAL A 74 9.93 22.46 -2.41
N GLY A 75 10.54 21.73 -1.50
CA GLY A 75 10.85 20.33 -1.68
C GLY A 75 10.30 19.46 -0.56
N PHE A 76 9.92 18.25 -0.93
CA PHE A 76 9.66 17.17 -0.01
C PHE A 76 10.51 15.97 -0.43
N GLY A 77 11.13 15.34 0.54
CA GLY A 77 11.88 14.10 0.35
C GLY A 77 11.51 13.10 1.41
N ARG A 78 11.35 11.84 1.01
CA ARG A 78 11.10 10.71 1.91
C ARG A 78 12.00 9.55 1.49
N PHE A 79 12.67 8.98 2.47
CA PHE A 79 13.39 7.72 2.37
C PHE A 79 12.82 6.75 3.39
N GLU A 80 12.48 5.56 2.94
CA GLU A 80 11.97 4.51 3.79
C GLU A 80 12.70 3.21 3.49
N PHE A 81 13.15 2.52 4.54
CA PHE A 81 13.77 1.22 4.46
C PHE A 81 13.06 0.26 5.40
N ASN A 82 12.56 -0.83 4.86
CA ASN A 82 11.91 -1.91 5.59
C ASN A 82 12.67 -3.21 5.37
N THR A 83 13.08 -3.87 6.44
CA THR A 83 13.63 -5.21 6.38
C THR A 83 12.98 -6.08 7.46
N GLY A 84 12.81 -7.36 7.17
CA GLY A 84 12.13 -8.22 8.13
C GLY A 84 11.96 -9.65 7.66
N ARG A 85 11.17 -10.38 8.44
CA ARG A 85 10.84 -11.78 8.19
C ARG A 85 9.36 -12.02 8.35
N ASP A 86 8.79 -12.73 7.36
CA ASP A 86 7.41 -13.18 7.35
C ASP A 86 7.38 -14.70 7.55
N PHE A 87 6.43 -15.21 8.32
CA PHE A 87 6.32 -16.62 8.67
C PHE A 87 4.91 -17.14 8.40
N GLY A 88 4.82 -18.43 8.07
CA GLY A 88 3.54 -19.10 7.85
C GLY A 88 2.89 -18.83 6.50
N ARG A 89 3.46 -17.99 5.66
CA ARG A 89 2.96 -17.67 4.34
C ARG A 89 3.08 -18.87 3.39
N ALA A 90 2.03 -19.15 2.64
CA ALA A 90 1.96 -20.24 1.67
C ALA A 90 1.21 -19.79 0.40
N TRP A 91 1.31 -20.57 -0.68
CA TRP A 91 0.60 -20.43 -1.95
C TRP A 91 0.90 -19.15 -2.75
N CYS A 92 1.70 -18.25 -2.23
CA CYS A 92 2.11 -17.05 -2.95
C CYS A 92 3.54 -16.65 -2.55
N ASP A 93 4.45 -16.70 -3.51
CA ASP A 93 5.83 -16.23 -3.35
C ASP A 93 6.01 -14.80 -3.87
N MET A 94 4.96 -14.20 -4.46
CA MET A 94 4.99 -12.82 -4.94
C MET A 94 4.90 -11.81 -3.79
N LEU A 95 5.40 -10.59 -4.01
CA LEU A 95 5.27 -9.50 -3.03
C LEU A 95 3.81 -9.05 -2.89
N ARG A 96 3.08 -8.98 -4.00
CA ARG A 96 1.66 -8.65 -4.01
C ARG A 96 0.82 -9.91 -3.82
N THR A 97 -0.12 -9.88 -2.89
CA THR A 97 -1.00 -11.01 -2.57
C THR A 97 -2.47 -10.74 -2.84
N GLU A 98 -2.96 -9.58 -2.38
CA GLU A 98 -4.38 -9.20 -2.48
C GLU A 98 -4.59 -8.15 -3.56
N HIS A 99 -5.78 -8.12 -4.16
CA HIS A 99 -6.23 -7.12 -5.15
C HIS A 99 -5.24 -6.94 -6.32
N SER A 100 -4.44 -7.97 -6.59
CA SER A 100 -3.52 -8.03 -7.71
C SER A 100 -4.08 -8.92 -8.82
N ASN A 101 -3.28 -9.13 -9.87
CA ASN A 101 -3.67 -10.09 -10.89
C ASN A 101 -3.75 -11.52 -10.31
N PRO A 102 -4.62 -12.38 -10.84
CA PRO A 102 -4.85 -13.73 -10.32
C PRO A 102 -3.71 -14.72 -10.63
N TYR A 103 -2.74 -14.33 -11.46
CA TYR A 103 -1.67 -15.21 -11.95
C TYR A 103 -0.51 -15.24 -10.96
N ILE A 104 -0.76 -15.73 -9.77
CA ILE A 104 0.24 -15.87 -8.71
C ILE A 104 0.94 -17.23 -8.77
N SER A 105 2.06 -17.36 -8.07
CA SER A 105 2.81 -18.61 -7.97
C SER A 105 3.36 -18.79 -6.57
N GLY A 106 3.35 -20.03 -6.08
CA GLY A 106 3.87 -20.35 -4.76
C GLY A 106 3.80 -21.84 -4.41
N SER A 107 4.42 -22.21 -3.32
CA SER A 107 4.34 -23.55 -2.75
C SER A 107 3.21 -23.63 -1.72
N ASP A 108 2.58 -24.80 -1.64
CA ASP A 108 1.58 -25.15 -0.64
C ASP A 108 2.14 -25.23 0.79
N LYS A 109 3.45 -25.36 0.95
CA LYS A 109 4.10 -25.46 2.25
C LYS A 109 4.27 -24.10 2.91
N PRO A 110 3.85 -23.91 4.18
CA PRO A 110 4.13 -22.69 4.92
C PRO A 110 5.61 -22.36 4.97
N GLY A 111 5.97 -21.16 4.52
CA GLY A 111 7.35 -20.70 4.36
C GLY A 111 7.78 -19.72 5.42
N LYS A 112 9.10 -19.46 5.43
CA LYS A 112 9.74 -18.33 6.09
C LYS A 112 10.40 -17.49 5.02
N TYR A 113 10.16 -16.20 5.03
CA TYR A 113 10.66 -15.27 4.01
C TYR A 113 11.49 -14.17 4.66
N GLU A 114 12.49 -13.70 3.94
CA GLU A 114 13.19 -12.45 4.24
C GLU A 114 12.76 -11.39 3.23
N ARG A 115 12.53 -10.19 3.74
CA ARG A 115 12.07 -9.03 2.98
C ARG A 115 13.01 -7.86 3.18
N GLN A 116 13.34 -7.18 2.08
CA GLN A 116 14.02 -5.88 2.07
C GLN A 116 13.32 -4.98 1.06
N LEU A 117 12.87 -3.81 1.50
CA LEU A 117 12.20 -2.82 0.66
C LEU A 117 12.84 -1.46 0.90
N ILE A 118 13.12 -0.74 -0.18
CA ILE A 118 13.55 0.66 -0.17
C ILE A 118 12.51 1.44 -0.96
N ASP A 119 12.03 2.54 -0.38
CA ASP A 119 11.07 3.46 -0.99
C ASP A 119 11.64 4.88 -0.91
N LEU A 120 11.69 5.56 -2.04
CA LEU A 120 12.19 6.92 -2.21
C LEU A 120 11.08 7.77 -2.84
N THR A 121 10.78 8.90 -2.23
CA THR A 121 9.93 9.94 -2.82
C THR A 121 10.69 11.26 -2.85
N ALA A 122 10.73 11.89 -4.01
CA ALA A 122 11.24 13.25 -4.19
C ALA A 122 10.17 14.11 -4.87
N GLN A 123 9.86 15.25 -4.26
CA GLN A 123 8.87 16.19 -4.79
C GLN A 123 9.46 17.59 -4.79
N LEU A 124 9.24 18.31 -5.87
CA LEU A 124 9.64 19.71 -6.02
C LEU A 124 8.45 20.50 -6.53
N SER A 125 8.21 21.64 -5.95
CA SER A 125 7.22 22.63 -6.39
C SER A 125 7.84 24.00 -6.47
N THR A 126 7.43 24.82 -7.42
CA THR A 126 7.73 26.24 -7.38
C THR A 126 6.88 26.93 -6.31
N VAL A 127 7.34 28.06 -5.78
CA VAL A 127 6.40 29.03 -5.21
C VAL A 127 5.51 29.58 -6.31
N GLN A 128 4.46 30.27 -5.96
CA GLN A 128 3.56 30.87 -6.92
C GLN A 128 4.32 31.90 -7.83
N LEU A 129 4.30 31.64 -9.13
CA LEU A 129 4.88 32.46 -10.20
C LEU A 129 3.74 33.08 -11.00
N GLY A 130 3.35 34.32 -10.65
CA GLY A 130 2.11 34.90 -11.13
C GLY A 130 0.89 34.12 -10.61
N ALA A 131 0.08 33.55 -11.49
CA ALA A 131 -1.06 32.71 -11.13
C ALA A 131 -0.74 31.19 -11.10
N PHE A 132 0.49 30.80 -11.46
CA PHE A 132 0.83 29.38 -11.65
C PHE A 132 1.84 28.89 -10.61
N THR A 133 1.71 27.61 -10.26
CA THR A 133 2.76 26.81 -9.62
C THR A 133 3.02 25.56 -10.48
N TYR A 134 4.25 25.10 -10.50
CA TYR A 134 4.68 23.92 -11.24
C TYR A 134 5.26 22.90 -10.26
N GLY A 135 4.97 21.64 -10.47
CA GLY A 135 5.42 20.57 -9.61
C GLY A 135 5.95 19.36 -10.39
N PHE A 136 6.83 18.63 -9.74
CA PHE A 136 7.34 17.36 -10.23
C PHE A 136 7.55 16.40 -9.06
N ARG A 137 7.08 15.17 -9.21
CA ARG A 137 7.29 14.08 -8.24
C ARG A 137 7.94 12.89 -8.93
N LEU A 138 8.88 12.29 -8.23
CA LEU A 138 9.50 11.02 -8.57
C LEU A 138 9.38 10.09 -7.36
N ASP A 139 8.73 8.94 -7.57
CA ASP A 139 8.77 7.84 -6.61
C ASP A 139 9.62 6.71 -7.21
N TYR A 140 10.41 6.06 -6.38
CA TYR A 140 11.21 4.90 -6.75
C TYR A 140 11.21 3.89 -5.62
N LYS A 141 10.82 2.65 -5.93
CA LYS A 141 10.75 1.57 -4.96
C LYS A 141 11.44 0.33 -5.50
N VAL A 142 12.25 -0.30 -4.67
CA VAL A 142 12.89 -1.57 -4.97
C VAL A 142 12.70 -2.54 -3.82
N GLY A 143 12.59 -3.82 -4.15
CA GLY A 143 12.38 -4.87 -3.16
C GLY A 143 13.05 -6.17 -3.53
N ASP A 144 13.44 -6.90 -2.49
CA ASP A 144 13.91 -8.27 -2.54
C ASP A 144 13.10 -9.08 -1.52
N TYR A 145 12.61 -10.23 -1.95
CA TYR A 145 11.78 -11.12 -1.15
C TYR A 145 12.21 -12.56 -1.41
N SER A 146 12.75 -13.23 -0.40
CA SER A 146 13.39 -14.52 -0.55
C SER A 146 12.81 -15.55 0.41
N ARG A 147 12.34 -16.68 -0.11
CA ARG A 147 11.88 -17.81 0.67
C ARG A 147 13.07 -18.65 1.15
N LEU A 148 13.13 -18.91 2.45
CA LEU A 148 14.26 -19.60 3.11
C LEU A 148 14.05 -21.12 3.27
N LYS A 149 12.83 -21.61 3.05
CA LYS A 149 12.50 -23.04 3.06
C LYS A 149 12.22 -23.54 1.66
N ASP A 150 12.53 -24.81 1.40
CA ASP A 150 12.28 -25.45 0.10
C ASP A 150 10.76 -25.51 -0.22
N PRO A 151 10.38 -25.35 -1.49
CA PRO A 151 11.20 -24.86 -2.58
C PRO A 151 11.54 -23.38 -2.40
N ARG A 152 12.81 -23.02 -2.58
CA ARG A 152 13.31 -21.65 -2.38
C ARG A 152 13.07 -20.82 -3.60
N SER A 153 12.50 -19.65 -3.40
CA SER A 153 12.27 -18.65 -4.44
C SER A 153 12.92 -17.32 -4.06
N ARG A 154 13.25 -16.52 -5.06
CA ARG A 154 13.65 -15.13 -4.88
C ARG A 154 12.86 -14.25 -5.83
N VAL A 155 12.25 -13.22 -5.27
CA VAL A 155 11.50 -12.21 -6.00
C VAL A 155 12.20 -10.87 -5.88
N MET A 156 12.43 -10.24 -7.01
CA MET A 156 12.96 -8.88 -7.09
C MET A 156 11.90 -7.97 -7.70
N MET A 157 11.73 -6.79 -7.13
CA MET A 157 10.76 -5.80 -7.57
C MET A 157 11.43 -4.45 -7.76
N ALA A 158 11.02 -3.74 -8.81
CA ALA A 158 11.33 -2.34 -9.03
C ALA A 158 10.10 -1.60 -9.55
N GLU A 159 9.84 -0.44 -8.97
CA GLU A 159 8.76 0.46 -9.36
C GLU A 159 9.31 1.88 -9.48
N TYR A 160 8.87 2.60 -10.49
CA TYR A 160 9.07 4.04 -10.56
C TYR A 160 7.80 4.73 -11.06
N ARG A 161 7.58 5.93 -10.54
CA ARG A 161 6.45 6.79 -10.91
C ARG A 161 6.95 8.21 -11.10
N VAL A 162 6.54 8.85 -12.18
CA VAL A 162 6.85 10.25 -12.49
C VAL A 162 5.56 11.02 -12.64
N VAL A 163 5.49 12.20 -12.01
CA VAL A 163 4.26 13.01 -11.96
C VAL A 163 4.60 14.47 -12.17
N PRO A 164 4.58 15.00 -13.40
CA PRO A 164 4.50 16.42 -13.64
C PRO A 164 3.12 16.97 -13.27
N ALA A 165 3.09 18.17 -12.71
CA ALA A 165 1.88 18.82 -12.24
C ALA A 165 1.92 20.33 -12.43
N ILE A 166 0.74 20.94 -12.53
CA ILE A 166 0.56 22.39 -12.61
C ILE A 166 -0.68 22.79 -11.78
N THR A 167 -0.62 23.97 -11.18
CA THR A 167 -1.77 24.55 -10.47
C THR A 167 -1.93 26.00 -10.90
N TYR A 168 -3.18 26.41 -11.13
CA TYR A 168 -3.58 27.78 -11.43
C TYR A 168 -4.41 28.35 -10.29
N THR A 169 -4.00 29.50 -9.76
CA THR A 169 -4.65 30.15 -8.60
C THR A 169 -5.31 31.45 -9.02
N LEU A 170 -6.59 31.61 -8.65
CA LEU A 170 -7.38 32.81 -8.88
C LEU A 170 -8.13 33.18 -7.60
N GLY A 171 -7.64 34.18 -6.87
CA GLY A 171 -8.22 34.60 -5.60
C GLY A 171 -8.21 33.46 -4.56
N HIS A 172 -9.39 33.06 -4.11
CA HIS A 172 -9.57 31.96 -3.17
C HIS A 172 -9.64 30.57 -3.81
N HIS A 173 -9.52 30.48 -5.12
CA HIS A 173 -9.69 29.26 -5.89
C HIS A 173 -8.35 28.82 -6.48
N ALA A 174 -8.08 27.52 -6.47
CA ALA A 174 -6.99 26.94 -7.22
C ALA A 174 -7.47 25.69 -7.98
N LEU A 175 -7.07 25.58 -9.25
CA LEU A 175 -7.32 24.45 -10.11
C LEU A 175 -6.00 23.74 -10.38
N GLY A 176 -5.97 22.44 -10.20
CA GLY A 176 -4.79 21.60 -10.36
C GLY A 176 -4.97 20.56 -11.46
N LEU A 177 -3.87 20.23 -12.11
CA LEU A 177 -3.75 19.11 -13.04
C LEU A 177 -2.45 18.38 -12.77
N ALA A 178 -2.52 17.10 -12.56
CA ALA A 178 -1.37 16.21 -12.52
C ALA A 178 -1.58 15.05 -13.50
N VAL A 179 -0.51 14.64 -14.15
CA VAL A 179 -0.49 13.43 -14.98
C VAL A 179 0.65 12.54 -14.50
N HIS A 180 0.48 11.22 -14.60
CA HIS A 180 1.57 10.34 -14.20
C HIS A 180 1.74 9.14 -15.11
N TYR A 181 2.94 8.64 -15.11
CA TYR A 181 3.30 7.35 -15.63
C TYR A 181 4.00 6.55 -14.53
N GLN A 182 3.56 5.31 -14.34
CA GLN A 182 4.18 4.35 -13.42
C GLN A 182 4.54 3.08 -14.17
N ARG A 183 5.69 2.53 -13.84
CA ARG A 183 6.07 1.19 -14.26
C ARG A 183 6.45 0.38 -13.05
N TYR A 184 5.78 -0.76 -12.91
CA TYR A 184 6.10 -1.78 -11.92
C TYR A 184 6.64 -3.02 -12.61
N LYS A 185 7.68 -3.58 -12.08
CA LYS A 185 8.24 -4.86 -12.53
C LYS A 185 8.55 -5.72 -11.32
N GLU A 186 8.05 -6.95 -11.37
CA GLU A 186 8.32 -7.97 -10.35
C GLU A 186 8.75 -9.25 -11.05
N LYS A 187 9.82 -9.89 -10.57
CA LYS A 187 10.38 -11.08 -11.19
C LYS A 187 10.74 -12.12 -10.15
N LEU A 188 10.09 -13.27 -10.25
CA LEU A 188 10.41 -14.48 -9.50
C LEU A 188 11.43 -15.30 -10.28
N THR A 189 12.55 -15.62 -9.62
CA THR A 189 13.66 -16.40 -10.18
C THR A 189 14.25 -17.33 -9.12
N GLY A 190 15.15 -18.20 -9.55
CA GLY A 190 15.97 -18.99 -8.63
C GLY A 190 15.19 -19.99 -7.81
N LEU A 191 14.11 -20.55 -8.38
CA LEU A 191 13.36 -21.60 -7.69
C LEU A 191 14.23 -22.85 -7.60
N THR A 192 14.69 -23.16 -6.39
CA THR A 192 15.64 -24.25 -6.11
C THR A 192 15.21 -25.06 -4.89
N THR A 193 15.74 -26.27 -4.77
CA THR A 193 15.63 -27.09 -3.58
C THR A 193 17.01 -27.46 -3.05
N VAL A 194 17.18 -27.44 -1.74
CA VAL A 194 18.42 -27.90 -1.07
C VAL A 194 18.30 -29.39 -0.72
N GLN A 195 17.09 -29.81 -0.35
CA GLN A 195 16.78 -31.20 -0.08
C GLN A 195 16.09 -31.83 -1.29
N THR A 196 16.51 -33.03 -1.68
CA THR A 196 15.84 -33.79 -2.72
C THR A 196 14.55 -34.37 -2.16
N ASP A 197 13.44 -33.65 -2.36
CA ASP A 197 12.10 -34.12 -2.02
C ASP A 197 11.25 -34.15 -3.30
N ALA A 198 10.98 -35.34 -3.81
CA ALA A 198 10.19 -35.55 -5.01
C ALA A 198 8.71 -35.21 -4.83
N THR A 199 8.27 -34.93 -3.60
CA THR A 199 6.87 -34.59 -3.28
C THR A 199 6.62 -33.10 -3.22
N LEU A 200 7.67 -32.26 -3.27
CA LEU A 200 7.51 -30.82 -3.27
C LEU A 200 6.80 -30.35 -4.54
N MET A 201 5.71 -29.63 -4.34
CA MET A 201 4.92 -29.05 -5.41
C MET A 201 5.12 -27.53 -5.45
N TYR A 202 5.08 -26.98 -6.65
CA TYR A 202 5.02 -25.56 -6.90
C TYR A 202 3.82 -25.24 -7.79
N TYR A 203 2.98 -24.34 -7.37
CA TYR A 203 1.69 -24.07 -7.99
C TYR A 203 1.69 -22.74 -8.72
N GLN A 204 0.94 -22.71 -9.82
CA GLN A 204 0.67 -21.55 -10.64
C GLN A 204 -0.85 -21.36 -10.70
N ALA A 205 -1.34 -20.21 -10.25
CA ALA A 205 -2.75 -19.88 -10.31
C ALA A 205 -3.08 -19.08 -11.57
N THR A 206 -4.30 -19.26 -12.05
CA THR A 206 -4.89 -18.48 -13.15
C THR A 206 -6.18 -17.78 -12.73
N GLY A 207 -6.65 -18.01 -11.51
CA GLY A 207 -7.79 -17.33 -10.90
C GLY A 207 -8.62 -18.26 -10.02
N LEU A 208 -9.04 -17.78 -8.86
CA LEU A 208 -9.80 -18.53 -7.85
C LEU A 208 -9.22 -19.96 -7.65
N GLU A 209 -10.05 -21.02 -7.80
CA GLU A 209 -9.62 -22.42 -7.58
C GLU A 209 -8.69 -22.99 -8.67
N HIS A 210 -8.49 -22.24 -9.77
CA HIS A 210 -7.74 -22.75 -10.91
C HIS A 210 -6.23 -22.65 -10.69
N VAL A 211 -5.61 -23.76 -10.34
CA VAL A 211 -4.16 -23.89 -10.12
C VAL A 211 -3.58 -25.12 -10.84
N ILE A 212 -2.37 -24.97 -11.32
CA ILE A 212 -1.59 -26.06 -11.92
C ILE A 212 -0.35 -26.29 -11.05
N GLY A 213 -0.18 -27.50 -10.56
CA GLY A 213 0.99 -27.92 -9.78
C GLY A 213 2.07 -28.57 -10.66
N THR A 214 3.33 -28.23 -10.37
CA THR A 214 4.50 -28.85 -11.00
C THR A 214 5.37 -29.50 -9.93
N VAL A 215 5.79 -30.74 -10.17
CA VAL A 215 6.67 -31.51 -9.29
C VAL A 215 8.10 -31.44 -9.80
N GLY A 216 9.05 -31.09 -8.95
CA GLY A 216 10.49 -31.10 -9.27
C GLY A 216 10.84 -30.21 -10.46
N GLY A 217 12.08 -30.28 -10.94
CA GLY A 217 12.47 -29.65 -12.22
C GLY A 217 12.38 -28.11 -12.25
N TYR A 218 12.44 -27.44 -11.11
CA TYR A 218 12.19 -26.00 -10.95
C TYR A 218 13.28 -25.09 -11.57
N ASN A 219 14.42 -25.61 -11.96
CA ASN A 219 15.60 -24.83 -12.38
C ASN A 219 15.33 -23.84 -13.51
N ALA A 220 14.29 -24.08 -14.30
CA ALA A 220 13.89 -23.21 -15.40
C ALA A 220 12.67 -22.36 -15.07
N PHE A 221 12.08 -22.51 -13.89
CA PHE A 221 10.89 -21.73 -13.54
C PHE A 221 11.25 -20.26 -13.32
N SER A 222 10.55 -19.40 -14.03
CA SER A 222 10.59 -17.95 -13.81
C SER A 222 9.23 -17.35 -14.14
N ARG A 223 8.84 -16.32 -13.40
CA ARG A 223 7.65 -15.53 -13.71
C ARG A 223 7.97 -14.06 -13.53
N GLU A 224 7.65 -13.27 -14.54
CA GLU A 224 7.91 -11.84 -14.58
C GLU A 224 6.58 -11.11 -14.82
N TYR A 225 6.31 -10.08 -14.04
CA TYR A 225 5.19 -9.16 -14.21
C TYR A 225 5.73 -7.80 -14.60
N VAL A 226 5.14 -7.20 -15.62
CA VAL A 226 5.48 -5.85 -16.08
C VAL A 226 4.18 -5.06 -16.23
N ASN A 227 3.97 -4.13 -15.32
CA ASN A 227 2.82 -3.25 -15.31
C ASN A 227 3.20 -1.87 -15.84
N HIS A 228 2.33 -1.31 -16.66
CA HIS A 228 2.39 0.06 -17.14
C HIS A 228 1.08 0.74 -16.78
N GLU A 229 1.17 1.86 -16.06
CA GLU A 229 0.03 2.64 -15.61
C GLU A 229 0.18 4.09 -16.05
N PHE A 230 -0.90 4.65 -16.55
CA PHE A 230 -1.05 6.06 -16.87
C PHE A 230 -2.23 6.62 -16.11
N GLY A 231 -2.07 7.81 -15.55
CA GLY A 231 -3.15 8.45 -14.83
C GLY A 231 -3.17 9.96 -14.97
N ILE A 232 -4.33 10.51 -14.65
CA ILE A 232 -4.63 11.93 -14.62
C ILE A 232 -5.39 12.26 -13.34
N GLU A 233 -5.07 13.38 -12.71
CA GLU A 233 -5.78 13.91 -11.55
C GLU A 233 -6.12 15.37 -11.79
N LEU A 234 -7.36 15.73 -11.50
CA LEU A 234 -7.88 17.09 -11.51
C LEU A 234 -8.22 17.50 -10.09
N ASP A 235 -7.71 18.67 -9.68
CA ASP A 235 -7.90 19.20 -8.35
C ASP A 235 -8.65 20.51 -8.37
N TYR A 236 -9.48 20.71 -7.36
CA TYR A 236 -10.10 21.97 -7.05
C TYR A 236 -9.94 22.29 -5.57
N ASN A 237 -9.28 23.37 -5.27
CA ASN A 237 -9.12 23.88 -3.90
C ASN A 237 -9.83 25.23 -3.78
N PHE A 238 -10.62 25.35 -2.72
CA PHE A 238 -11.18 26.61 -2.25
C PHE A 238 -10.63 26.91 -0.86
N GLN A 239 -10.07 28.09 -0.65
CA GLN A 239 -9.43 28.44 0.61
C GLN A 239 -9.77 29.86 1.05
N THR A 240 -10.21 29.97 2.31
CA THR A 240 -10.37 31.22 3.05
C THR A 240 -9.57 31.12 4.36
N GLU A 241 -9.61 32.16 5.22
CA GLU A 241 -8.96 32.10 6.52
C GLU A 241 -9.54 31.02 7.46
N ALA A 242 -10.84 30.76 7.37
CA ALA A 242 -11.54 29.84 8.27
C ALA A 242 -11.86 28.48 7.64
N PHE A 243 -11.85 28.38 6.30
CA PHE A 243 -12.28 27.18 5.59
C PHE A 243 -11.38 26.88 4.41
N GLN A 244 -10.98 25.63 4.30
CA GLN A 244 -10.29 25.09 3.13
C GLN A 244 -10.95 23.77 2.70
N SER A 245 -11.17 23.61 1.40
CA SER A 245 -11.70 22.38 0.80
C SER A 245 -10.91 22.06 -0.44
N LEU A 246 -10.23 20.92 -0.45
CA LEU A 246 -9.53 20.37 -1.60
C LEU A 246 -10.24 19.11 -2.08
N ASN A 247 -10.63 19.11 -3.33
CA ASN A 247 -11.28 17.98 -3.99
C ASN A 247 -10.41 17.53 -5.16
N ALA A 248 -10.01 16.28 -5.18
CA ALA A 248 -9.20 15.66 -6.22
C ALA A 248 -9.97 14.51 -6.87
N PHE A 249 -10.01 14.49 -8.19
CA PHE A 249 -10.61 13.42 -8.98
C PHE A 249 -9.54 12.81 -9.87
N GLY A 250 -9.23 11.53 -9.65
CA GLY A 250 -8.22 10.76 -10.37
C GLY A 250 -8.82 9.66 -11.22
N PHE A 251 -8.19 9.44 -12.37
CA PHE A 251 -8.41 8.27 -13.22
C PHE A 251 -7.06 7.65 -13.57
N GLU A 252 -6.96 6.33 -13.44
CA GLU A 252 -5.76 5.55 -13.77
C GLU A 252 -6.16 4.38 -14.67
N HIS A 253 -5.30 4.08 -15.64
CA HIS A 253 -5.43 2.91 -16.50
C HIS A 253 -4.11 2.15 -16.49
N ALA A 254 -4.18 0.88 -16.11
CA ALA A 254 -3.02 0.02 -16.04
C ALA A 254 -3.19 -1.24 -16.88
N ARG A 255 -2.07 -1.70 -17.45
CA ARG A 255 -1.97 -2.99 -18.11
C ARG A 255 -0.72 -3.70 -17.63
N GLU A 256 -0.90 -4.95 -17.22
CA GLU A 256 0.15 -5.82 -16.73
C GLU A 256 0.28 -7.04 -17.62
N TYR A 257 1.51 -7.27 -18.06
CA TYR A 257 1.92 -8.44 -18.83
C TYR A 257 2.63 -9.42 -17.91
N MET A 258 2.38 -10.69 -18.13
CA MET A 258 3.04 -11.78 -17.42
C MET A 258 3.85 -12.60 -18.40
N TYR A 259 5.09 -12.88 -18.01
CA TYR A 259 6.00 -13.67 -18.82
C TYR A 259 6.54 -14.83 -18.00
N GLU A 260 6.59 -15.99 -18.64
CA GLU A 260 7.27 -17.17 -18.15
C GLU A 260 8.56 -17.42 -18.92
N GLN A 261 9.12 -18.60 -18.79
CA GLN A 261 10.30 -19.03 -19.56
C GLN A 261 10.05 -18.91 -21.08
N TYR A 262 11.07 -18.47 -21.80
CA TYR A 262 11.01 -18.19 -23.25
C TYR A 262 9.90 -17.23 -23.65
N LYS A 263 9.53 -16.29 -22.74
CA LYS A 263 8.47 -15.30 -22.96
C LYS A 263 7.09 -15.91 -23.26
N ALA A 264 6.81 -17.11 -22.74
CA ALA A 264 5.44 -17.59 -22.70
C ALA A 264 4.57 -16.62 -21.87
N GLU A 265 3.37 -16.36 -22.35
CA GLU A 265 2.41 -15.44 -21.72
C GLU A 265 1.18 -16.22 -21.25
N PRO A 266 1.00 -16.49 -19.96
CA PRO A 266 -0.20 -17.18 -19.47
C PRO A 266 -1.46 -16.33 -19.60
N GLY A 267 -1.31 -15.00 -19.64
CA GLY A 267 -2.40 -14.06 -19.76
C GLY A 267 -1.96 -12.60 -19.66
N ALA A 268 -2.92 -11.71 -19.60
CA ALA A 268 -2.72 -10.28 -19.34
C ALA A 268 -3.77 -9.79 -18.36
N TRP A 269 -3.42 -8.77 -17.60
CA TRP A 269 -4.28 -8.10 -16.65
C TRP A 269 -4.40 -6.62 -16.99
N ARG A 270 -5.59 -6.06 -16.91
CA ARG A 270 -5.84 -4.63 -17.09
C ARG A 270 -6.80 -4.13 -16.04
N ASN A 271 -6.57 -2.94 -15.54
CA ASN A 271 -7.48 -2.28 -14.62
C ASN A 271 -7.70 -0.81 -15.00
N GLN A 272 -8.76 -0.27 -14.42
CA GLN A 272 -9.08 1.16 -14.40
C GLN A 272 -9.38 1.52 -12.96
N ALA A 273 -8.75 2.54 -12.43
CA ALA A 273 -9.05 3.03 -11.10
C ALA A 273 -9.65 4.44 -11.18
N TRP A 274 -10.78 4.63 -10.51
CA TRP A 274 -11.42 5.91 -10.31
C TRP A 274 -11.28 6.26 -8.85
N ARG A 275 -10.78 7.45 -8.57
CA ARG A 275 -10.55 7.92 -7.21
C ARG A 275 -11.11 9.32 -7.04
N PHE A 276 -11.85 9.53 -5.96
CA PHE A 276 -12.27 10.84 -5.50
C PHE A 276 -11.78 11.05 -4.07
N VAL A 277 -11.14 12.18 -3.81
CA VAL A 277 -10.67 12.58 -2.48
C VAL A 277 -11.20 13.98 -2.20
N SER A 278 -11.82 14.15 -1.03
CA SER A 278 -12.26 15.45 -0.54
C SER A 278 -11.65 15.67 0.85
N GLN A 279 -10.89 16.74 1.01
CA GLN A 279 -10.24 17.11 2.27
C GLN A 279 -10.76 18.49 2.69
N ASN A 280 -11.41 18.56 3.86
CA ASN A 280 -12.02 19.76 4.35
C ASN A 280 -11.41 20.14 5.70
N ARG A 281 -11.08 21.40 5.88
CA ARG A 281 -10.50 21.99 7.07
C ARG A 281 -11.33 23.20 7.49
N ILE A 282 -11.81 23.22 8.73
CA ILE A 282 -12.60 24.31 9.29
C ILE A 282 -11.93 24.77 10.58
N SER A 283 -11.46 26.01 10.59
CA SER A 283 -10.87 26.65 11.75
C SER A 283 -11.93 27.46 12.50
N HIS A 284 -12.15 27.15 13.77
CA HIS A 284 -13.07 27.88 14.63
C HIS A 284 -12.46 28.12 16.02
N GLY A 285 -12.05 29.36 16.30
CA GLY A 285 -11.37 29.71 17.54
C GLY A 285 -10.09 28.89 17.75
N SER A 286 -10.05 28.13 18.84
CA SER A 286 -8.91 27.21 19.14
C SER A 286 -9.12 25.78 18.65
N LYS A 287 -10.01 25.56 17.69
CA LYS A 287 -10.31 24.22 17.15
C LYS A 287 -10.07 24.20 15.65
N LEU A 288 -9.52 23.05 15.17
CA LEU A 288 -9.43 22.72 13.76
C LEU A 288 -10.22 21.42 13.53
N HIS A 289 -11.22 21.49 12.68
CA HIS A 289 -11.97 20.34 12.22
C HIS A 289 -11.43 19.86 10.90
N GLN A 290 -11.21 18.56 10.79
CA GLN A 290 -10.80 17.85 9.57
C GLN A 290 -11.89 16.88 9.18
N LEU A 291 -12.28 16.89 7.92
CA LEU A 291 -13.19 15.91 7.35
C LEU A 291 -12.62 15.47 6.02
N ASP A 292 -12.21 14.23 5.96
CA ASP A 292 -11.61 13.61 4.76
C ASP A 292 -12.50 12.49 4.26
N LEU A 293 -12.79 12.48 2.96
CA LEU A 293 -13.53 11.43 2.27
C LEU A 293 -12.67 10.91 1.12
N THR A 294 -12.53 9.60 1.03
CA THR A 294 -11.93 8.93 -0.12
C THR A 294 -12.91 7.90 -0.67
N LEU A 295 -13.17 7.96 -1.96
CA LEU A 295 -13.91 6.95 -2.70
C LEU A 295 -13.01 6.34 -3.76
N LYS A 296 -13.04 5.01 -3.91
CA LYS A 296 -12.30 4.29 -4.94
C LYS A 296 -13.20 3.26 -5.60
N TYR A 297 -13.13 3.16 -6.91
CA TYR A 297 -13.72 2.11 -7.71
C TYR A 297 -12.66 1.57 -8.67
N LEU A 298 -12.43 0.26 -8.65
CA LEU A 298 -11.43 -0.41 -9.46
C LEU A 298 -12.05 -1.63 -10.13
N PRO A 299 -12.52 -1.52 -11.39
CA PRO A 299 -12.78 -2.66 -12.24
C PRO A 299 -11.48 -3.16 -12.87
N ALA A 300 -11.30 -4.48 -12.87
CA ALA A 300 -10.14 -5.10 -13.48
C ALA A 300 -10.52 -6.41 -14.20
N LEU A 301 -9.81 -6.72 -15.26
CA LEU A 301 -10.09 -7.83 -16.17
C LEU A 301 -8.82 -8.60 -16.50
N GLY A 302 -8.89 -9.92 -16.45
CA GLY A 302 -7.82 -10.84 -16.84
C GLY A 302 -8.17 -11.60 -18.11
N ASP A 303 -7.24 -11.60 -19.06
CA ASP A 303 -7.30 -12.45 -20.23
C ASP A 303 -6.39 -13.68 -20.01
N GLU A 304 -6.82 -14.87 -20.40
CA GLU A 304 -6.03 -16.08 -20.34
C GLU A 304 -5.63 -16.52 -21.75
N TYR A 305 -4.36 -16.90 -21.93
CA TYR A 305 -3.81 -17.27 -23.22
C TYR A 305 -3.47 -18.76 -23.23
N ARG A 306 -3.94 -19.45 -24.26
CA ARG A 306 -3.47 -20.79 -24.59
C ARG A 306 -2.42 -20.67 -25.68
N GLN A 307 -1.18 -21.04 -25.34
CA GLN A 307 -0.04 -20.91 -26.23
C GLN A 307 0.56 -22.26 -26.59
N GLN A 308 1.16 -22.34 -27.76
CA GLN A 308 1.94 -23.48 -28.24
C GLN A 308 3.41 -23.05 -28.36
N LYS A 309 4.30 -23.90 -27.84
CA LYS A 309 5.74 -23.77 -28.05
C LYS A 309 6.10 -24.13 -29.49
N VAL A 310 6.77 -23.18 -30.16
CA VAL A 310 7.29 -23.35 -31.52
C VAL A 310 8.81 -23.33 -31.46
N ILE A 311 9.45 -24.26 -32.15
CA ILE A 311 10.91 -24.31 -32.30
C ILE A 311 11.19 -24.22 -33.78
N GLU A 312 11.78 -23.11 -34.21
CA GLU A 312 12.23 -22.90 -35.58
C GLU A 312 13.73 -23.17 -35.70
N LEU A 313 14.10 -24.03 -36.62
CA LEU A 313 15.50 -24.31 -36.93
C LEU A 313 15.90 -23.50 -38.17
N ASN A 314 16.89 -22.64 -38.03
CA ASN A 314 17.51 -21.97 -39.17
C ASN A 314 18.36 -22.99 -39.91
N SER A 315 17.95 -23.35 -41.15
CA SER A 315 18.62 -24.37 -41.96
C SER A 315 20.04 -23.97 -42.42
N GLU A 316 20.35 -22.66 -42.44
CA GLU A 316 21.65 -22.16 -42.90
C GLU A 316 22.68 -22.14 -41.76
N THR A 317 22.23 -21.74 -40.55
CA THR A 317 23.13 -21.54 -39.39
C THR A 317 23.07 -22.69 -38.38
N GLY A 318 22.09 -23.61 -38.47
CA GLY A 318 21.83 -24.62 -37.46
C GLY A 318 21.30 -24.08 -36.12
N ALA A 319 21.07 -22.76 -36.03
CA ALA A 319 20.56 -22.13 -34.80
C ALA A 319 19.07 -22.42 -34.63
N SER A 320 18.62 -22.73 -33.41
CA SER A 320 17.21 -22.88 -33.08
C SER A 320 16.70 -21.70 -32.32
N THR A 321 15.54 -21.16 -32.72
CA THR A 321 14.79 -20.12 -32.02
C THR A 321 13.55 -20.73 -31.41
N THR A 322 13.35 -20.53 -30.11
CA THR A 322 12.17 -20.99 -29.37
C THR A 322 11.30 -19.81 -29.01
N TYR A 323 10.04 -19.86 -29.36
CA TYR A 323 9.03 -18.87 -28.97
C TYR A 323 7.67 -19.52 -28.75
N TYR A 324 6.71 -18.74 -28.18
CA TYR A 324 5.35 -19.22 -27.98
C TYR A 324 4.38 -18.46 -28.88
N GLN A 325 3.54 -19.22 -29.59
CA GLN A 325 2.46 -18.68 -30.43
C GLN A 325 1.13 -18.82 -29.69
N THR A 326 0.41 -17.72 -29.55
CA THR A 326 -0.94 -17.72 -28.97
C THR A 326 -1.93 -18.34 -29.95
N LEU A 327 -2.52 -19.46 -29.54
CA LEU A 327 -3.56 -20.17 -30.31
C LEU A 327 -4.96 -19.67 -29.98
N ILE A 328 -5.24 -19.42 -28.68
CA ILE A 328 -6.54 -19.00 -28.19
C ILE A 328 -6.36 -17.92 -27.14
N THR A 329 -7.18 -16.87 -27.22
CA THR A 329 -7.32 -15.85 -26.20
C THR A 329 -8.71 -15.94 -25.58
N TYR A 330 -8.75 -16.28 -24.31
CA TYR A 330 -9.98 -16.23 -23.50
C TYR A 330 -10.07 -14.84 -22.88
N LYS A 331 -10.80 -13.93 -23.53
CA LYS A 331 -10.98 -12.56 -23.06
C LYS A 331 -11.87 -12.52 -21.81
N ASN A 332 -11.51 -11.65 -20.85
CA ASN A 332 -12.24 -11.44 -19.60
C ASN A 332 -12.49 -12.76 -18.85
N ARG A 333 -11.49 -13.65 -18.86
CA ARG A 333 -11.59 -14.93 -18.16
C ARG A 333 -11.73 -14.74 -16.66
N TYR A 334 -11.14 -13.66 -16.13
CA TYR A 334 -11.20 -13.26 -14.75
C TYR A 334 -11.64 -11.80 -14.64
N GLU A 335 -12.48 -11.51 -13.64
CA GLU A 335 -13.00 -10.18 -13.37
C GLU A 335 -12.85 -9.85 -11.89
N LEU A 336 -12.42 -8.63 -11.58
CA LEU A 336 -12.38 -8.07 -10.23
C LEU A 336 -13.08 -6.72 -10.23
N TYR A 337 -13.91 -6.51 -9.21
CA TYR A 337 -14.53 -5.21 -8.91
C TYR A 337 -14.28 -4.90 -7.45
N GLU A 338 -13.56 -3.80 -7.18
CA GLU A 338 -13.30 -3.29 -5.84
C GLU A 338 -14.00 -1.95 -5.64
N TYR A 339 -14.70 -1.80 -4.53
CA TYR A 339 -15.33 -0.57 -4.08
C TYR A 339 -14.81 -0.25 -2.68
N GLN A 340 -14.31 0.95 -2.50
CA GLN A 340 -13.85 1.43 -1.20
C GLN A 340 -14.41 2.83 -0.92
N ALA A 341 -14.89 3.05 0.30
CA ALA A 341 -15.24 4.35 0.83
C ALA A 341 -14.60 4.50 2.21
N ASP A 342 -13.92 5.61 2.44
CA ASP A 342 -13.29 5.93 3.71
C ASP A 342 -13.69 7.35 4.11
N LEU A 343 -14.29 7.49 5.28
CA LEU A 343 -14.69 8.75 5.87
C LEU A 343 -13.96 8.93 7.19
N HIS A 344 -13.19 9.99 7.32
CA HIS A 344 -12.42 10.29 8.50
C HIS A 344 -12.72 11.71 8.99
N TYR A 345 -13.23 11.82 10.20
CA TYR A 345 -13.42 13.08 10.89
C TYR A 345 -12.49 13.17 12.09
N ARG A 346 -11.86 14.33 12.27
CA ARG A 346 -11.01 14.62 13.43
C ARG A 346 -11.16 16.07 13.86
N MET A 347 -11.28 16.30 15.15
CA MET A 347 -11.24 17.62 15.76
C MET A 347 -9.98 17.76 16.61
N LEU A 348 -9.19 18.79 16.32
CA LEU A 348 -7.98 19.13 17.04
C LEU A 348 -8.23 20.32 17.96
N TRP A 349 -7.83 20.21 19.21
CA TRP A 349 -7.79 21.34 20.17
C TRP A 349 -6.40 21.96 20.13
N LEU A 350 -6.35 23.26 19.81
CA LEU A 350 -5.11 23.98 19.53
C LEU A 350 -4.66 24.85 20.73
N GLY A 351 -3.36 24.98 20.86
CA GLY A 351 -2.69 26.00 21.70
C GLY A 351 -1.74 26.78 20.81
N GLY A 352 -2.27 27.80 20.10
CA GLY A 352 -1.55 28.49 19.04
C GLY A 352 -1.33 27.57 17.84
N THR A 353 -0.09 27.37 17.43
CA THR A 353 0.30 26.48 16.30
C THR A 353 0.64 25.04 16.75
N LYS A 354 0.08 24.62 17.87
CA LYS A 354 0.29 23.25 18.42
C LYS A 354 -1.05 22.60 18.72
N THR A 355 -1.20 21.34 18.35
CA THR A 355 -2.28 20.48 18.83
C THR A 355 -1.99 20.07 20.27
N LYS A 356 -2.94 20.26 21.18
CA LYS A 356 -2.88 19.80 22.58
C LYS A 356 -3.49 18.42 22.72
N ALA A 357 -4.62 18.22 22.03
CA ALA A 357 -5.34 16.97 22.01
C ALA A 357 -6.15 16.90 20.71
N TYR A 358 -6.59 15.70 20.38
CA TYR A 358 -7.56 15.47 19.31
C TYR A 358 -8.50 14.32 19.65
N ALA A 359 -9.66 14.29 19.02
CA ALA A 359 -10.57 13.17 18.98
C ALA A 359 -11.16 13.05 17.57
N GLY A 360 -11.48 11.84 17.17
CA GLY A 360 -11.99 11.60 15.84
C GLY A 360 -12.70 10.25 15.71
N ALA A 361 -13.29 10.07 14.54
CA ALA A 361 -13.91 8.83 14.12
C ALA A 361 -13.59 8.56 12.65
N ARG A 362 -13.41 7.28 12.31
CA ARG A 362 -13.20 6.81 10.95
C ARG A 362 -14.18 5.69 10.64
N ALA A 363 -14.77 5.72 9.47
CA ALA A 363 -15.58 4.65 8.94
C ALA A 363 -15.05 4.24 7.58
N THR A 364 -14.80 2.95 7.40
CA THR A 364 -14.33 2.37 6.14
C THR A 364 -15.33 1.34 5.67
N TYR A 365 -15.73 1.40 4.41
CA TYR A 365 -16.48 0.38 3.71
C TYR A 365 -15.61 -0.17 2.59
N GLN A 366 -15.57 -1.50 2.46
CA GLN A 366 -14.96 -2.18 1.33
C GLN A 366 -15.87 -3.30 0.84
N TYR A 367 -15.90 -3.48 -0.46
CA TYR A 367 -16.56 -4.60 -1.13
C TYR A 367 -15.77 -5.01 -2.34
N ASP A 368 -15.46 -6.32 -2.42
CA ASP A 368 -14.72 -6.93 -3.51
C ASP A 368 -15.52 -8.08 -4.10
N LYS A 369 -15.60 -8.11 -5.42
CA LYS A 369 -16.15 -9.22 -6.19
C LYS A 369 -15.09 -9.71 -7.16
N GLU A 370 -14.71 -10.97 -7.02
CA GLU A 370 -13.88 -11.70 -7.97
C GLU A 370 -14.71 -12.77 -8.65
N GLN A 371 -14.49 -12.96 -9.93
CA GLN A 371 -15.21 -13.97 -10.72
C GLN A 371 -14.26 -14.56 -11.78
N TYR A 372 -14.22 -15.87 -11.87
CA TYR A 372 -13.62 -16.61 -12.97
C TYR A 372 -14.75 -17.16 -13.86
N ASN A 373 -14.59 -16.98 -15.16
CA ASN A 373 -15.61 -17.36 -16.14
C ASN A 373 -15.21 -18.64 -16.86
N LEU A 374 -16.15 -19.60 -16.97
CA LEU A 374 -16.06 -20.87 -17.71
C LEU A 374 -14.99 -21.86 -17.20
N PRO A 375 -15.33 -22.65 -16.17
CA PRO A 375 -16.61 -22.67 -15.45
C PRO A 375 -16.73 -21.46 -14.52
N VAL A 376 -17.96 -21.08 -14.21
CA VAL A 376 -18.19 -19.90 -13.36
C VAL A 376 -17.91 -20.23 -11.91
N SER A 377 -16.97 -19.51 -11.32
CA SER A 377 -16.76 -19.46 -9.89
C SER A 377 -16.58 -18.01 -9.44
N PHE A 378 -16.92 -17.68 -8.20
CA PHE A 378 -16.80 -16.32 -7.69
C PHE A 378 -16.61 -16.27 -6.18
N ARG A 379 -15.97 -15.19 -5.74
CA ARG A 379 -15.87 -14.76 -4.34
C ARG A 379 -16.42 -13.34 -4.23
N LYS A 380 -17.26 -13.10 -3.21
CA LYS A 380 -17.74 -11.76 -2.84
C LYS A 380 -17.49 -11.57 -1.36
N VAL A 381 -16.74 -10.55 -1.03
CA VAL A 381 -16.39 -10.18 0.34
C VAL A 381 -16.65 -8.70 0.55
N GLY A 382 -17.05 -8.34 1.74
CA GLY A 382 -17.29 -6.93 2.07
C GLY A 382 -17.36 -6.72 3.56
N TYR A 383 -16.98 -5.53 4.00
CA TYR A 383 -17.03 -5.16 5.40
C TYR A 383 -17.29 -3.67 5.63
N ILE A 384 -17.70 -3.35 6.83
CA ILE A 384 -17.70 -2.01 7.40
C ILE A 384 -16.82 -2.04 8.64
N GLU A 385 -15.92 -1.08 8.75
CA GLU A 385 -15.11 -0.86 9.95
C GLU A 385 -15.36 0.54 10.50
N ALA A 386 -15.68 0.65 11.79
CA ALA A 386 -15.83 1.91 12.48
C ALA A 386 -14.83 2.00 13.62
N MET A 387 -14.02 3.07 13.65
CA MET A 387 -12.97 3.33 14.63
C MET A 387 -13.18 4.68 15.29
N LEU A 388 -13.04 4.74 16.61
CA LEU A 388 -12.88 5.98 17.36
C LEU A 388 -11.40 6.15 17.68
N GLU A 389 -10.91 7.38 17.61
CA GLU A 389 -9.54 7.71 17.94
C GLU A 389 -9.46 8.94 18.82
N GLY A 390 -8.43 9.00 19.64
CA GLY A 390 -8.13 10.17 20.43
C GLY A 390 -6.70 10.18 20.91
N GLY A 391 -6.18 11.37 21.13
CA GLY A 391 -4.82 11.52 21.63
C GLY A 391 -4.59 12.91 22.22
N GLY A 392 -3.57 13.00 23.07
CA GLY A 392 -3.23 14.27 23.66
C GLY A 392 -1.97 14.21 24.52
N ALA A 393 -1.45 15.38 24.82
CA ALA A 393 -0.35 15.55 25.72
C ALA A 393 -0.86 15.50 27.17
N LEU A 394 -0.53 14.46 27.93
CA LEU A 394 -0.77 14.40 29.37
C LEU A 394 0.18 15.34 30.14
N TYR A 395 1.34 15.58 29.57
CA TYR A 395 2.34 16.50 30.08
C TYR A 395 2.97 17.25 28.90
N ASP A 396 3.04 18.57 28.98
CA ASP A 396 3.67 19.42 27.97
C ASP A 396 4.31 20.65 28.67
N ARG A 397 5.62 20.59 28.88
CA ARG A 397 6.39 21.72 29.46
C ARG A 397 7.66 21.97 28.66
N GLY A 398 7.67 23.07 27.94
CA GLY A 398 8.78 23.46 27.07
C GLY A 398 8.93 22.47 25.92
N ASP A 399 10.09 21.80 25.82
CA ASP A 399 10.38 20.81 24.76
C ASP A 399 10.22 19.35 25.25
N ARG A 400 9.70 19.16 26.48
CA ARG A 400 9.38 17.83 27.02
C ARG A 400 7.88 17.62 27.00
N SER A 401 7.44 16.52 26.44
CA SER A 401 6.03 16.15 26.47
C SER A 401 5.83 14.65 26.52
N PHE A 402 4.72 14.23 27.13
CA PHE A 402 4.29 12.85 27.12
C PHE A 402 2.91 12.76 26.50
N TRP A 403 2.81 11.99 25.41
CA TRP A 403 1.61 11.82 24.62
C TRP A 403 1.05 10.43 24.81
N VAL A 404 -0.27 10.35 24.87
CA VAL A 404 -1.05 9.12 24.83
C VAL A 404 -2.01 9.20 23.67
N GLU A 405 -2.07 8.15 22.85
CA GLU A 405 -2.99 8.02 21.73
C GLU A 405 -3.64 6.64 21.79
N ALA A 406 -4.95 6.61 21.63
CA ALA A 406 -5.72 5.38 21.65
C ALA A 406 -6.70 5.33 20.47
N LYS A 407 -6.93 4.12 19.97
CA LYS A 407 -7.96 3.82 18.98
C LYS A 407 -8.72 2.58 19.43
N ALA A 408 -10.01 2.57 19.20
CA ALA A 408 -10.86 1.40 19.42
C ALA A 408 -11.96 1.36 18.37
N GLY A 409 -12.29 0.18 17.90
CA GLY A 409 -13.31 0.03 16.88
C GLY A 409 -13.76 -1.39 16.66
N TYR A 410 -14.68 -1.51 15.72
CA TYR A 410 -15.28 -2.76 15.37
C TYR A 410 -15.36 -2.92 13.85
N HIS A 411 -15.04 -4.11 13.39
CA HIS A 411 -15.12 -4.54 12.00
C HIS A 411 -16.29 -5.53 11.89
N VAL A 412 -17.17 -5.28 10.94
CA VAL A 412 -18.35 -6.13 10.66
C VAL A 412 -18.25 -6.62 9.23
N SER A 413 -18.22 -7.93 9.04
CA SER A 413 -18.36 -8.55 7.72
C SER A 413 -19.80 -8.32 7.22
N THR A 414 -19.94 -7.68 6.07
CA THR A 414 -21.25 -7.41 5.45
C THR A 414 -21.58 -8.40 4.34
N LYS A 415 -20.54 -9.04 3.79
CA LYS A 415 -20.65 -10.04 2.74
C LYS A 415 -19.49 -11.03 2.84
N SER A 416 -19.80 -12.33 2.81
CA SER A 416 -18.86 -13.44 2.74
C SER A 416 -19.53 -14.55 1.96
N GLU A 417 -19.27 -14.63 0.63
CA GLU A 417 -19.89 -15.57 -0.29
C GLU A 417 -18.83 -16.14 -1.23
N LEU A 418 -18.74 -17.45 -1.27
CA LEU A 418 -17.85 -18.19 -2.15
C LEU A 418 -18.66 -19.27 -2.90
N ASN A 419 -18.54 -19.29 -4.23
CA ASN A 419 -19.10 -20.32 -5.08
C ASN A 419 -17.99 -20.84 -5.99
N LEU A 420 -17.66 -22.10 -5.88
CA LEU A 420 -16.60 -22.78 -6.62
C LEU A 420 -17.17 -23.86 -7.50
N ASN A 421 -16.55 -24.09 -8.64
CA ASN A 421 -16.86 -25.21 -9.52
C ASN A 421 -16.35 -26.53 -8.92
N ASP A 422 -15.18 -26.48 -8.25
CA ASP A 422 -14.60 -27.62 -7.53
C ASP A 422 -14.14 -27.19 -6.12
N ALA A 423 -15.05 -27.28 -5.16
CA ALA A 423 -14.77 -26.99 -3.76
C ALA A 423 -13.87 -28.04 -3.08
N SER A 424 -13.63 -29.20 -3.71
CA SER A 424 -12.75 -30.26 -3.21
C SER A 424 -11.29 -30.08 -3.66
N GLY A 425 -11.04 -29.17 -4.59
CA GLY A 425 -9.70 -28.89 -5.11
C GLY A 425 -8.72 -28.45 -4.02
N ILE A 426 -7.45 -28.77 -4.22
CA ILE A 426 -6.41 -28.49 -3.19
C ILE A 426 -6.29 -27.01 -2.86
N TYR A 427 -6.42 -26.11 -3.83
CA TYR A 427 -6.36 -24.68 -3.58
C TYR A 427 -7.63 -24.16 -2.88
N ALA A 428 -8.79 -24.69 -3.27
CA ALA A 428 -10.06 -24.37 -2.63
C ALA A 428 -10.01 -24.71 -1.13
N THR A 429 -9.59 -25.93 -0.79
CA THR A 429 -9.53 -26.41 0.59
C THR A 429 -8.41 -25.82 1.42
N SER A 430 -7.28 -25.43 0.80
CA SER A 430 -6.09 -24.94 1.52
C SER A 430 -6.00 -23.42 1.58
N VAL A 431 -6.72 -22.68 0.73
CA VAL A 431 -6.67 -21.21 0.66
C VAL A 431 -8.05 -20.60 0.71
N LEU A 432 -8.91 -20.89 -0.28
CA LEU A 432 -10.15 -20.12 -0.45
C LEU A 432 -11.13 -20.35 0.71
N LEU A 433 -11.32 -21.59 1.16
CA LEU A 433 -12.22 -21.87 2.30
C LEU A 433 -11.67 -21.32 3.62
N PRO A 434 -10.38 -21.50 4.00
CA PRO A 434 -9.80 -20.84 5.17
C PRO A 434 -9.85 -19.30 5.11
N ASP A 435 -9.63 -18.71 3.95
CA ASP A 435 -9.70 -17.25 3.78
C ASP A 435 -11.14 -16.73 3.94
N MET A 436 -12.18 -17.54 3.68
CA MET A 436 -13.56 -17.15 3.96
C MET A 436 -13.85 -17.04 5.45
N ASP A 437 -13.19 -17.79 6.31
CA ASP A 437 -13.26 -17.63 7.76
C ASP A 437 -12.66 -16.28 8.21
N TYR A 438 -11.60 -15.85 7.54
CA TYR A 438 -11.04 -14.52 7.75
C TYR A 438 -11.99 -13.41 7.30
N TYR A 439 -12.53 -13.47 6.09
CA TYR A 439 -13.44 -12.45 5.56
C TYR A 439 -14.80 -12.43 6.23
N GLY A 440 -15.25 -13.56 6.78
CA GLY A 440 -16.54 -13.69 7.46
C GLY A 440 -16.54 -13.24 8.92
N ALA A 441 -15.37 -13.12 9.54
CA ALA A 441 -15.26 -12.81 10.96
C ALA A 441 -15.53 -11.34 11.28
N ASN A 442 -16.31 -11.10 12.34
CA ASN A 442 -16.39 -9.78 12.94
C ASN A 442 -15.29 -9.65 14.01
N CYS A 443 -14.70 -8.48 14.16
CA CYS A 443 -13.65 -8.32 15.14
C CYS A 443 -13.63 -6.96 15.84
N PHE A 444 -13.29 -7.00 17.13
CA PHE A 444 -12.88 -5.82 17.89
C PHE A 444 -11.40 -5.53 17.64
N LYS A 445 -11.07 -4.24 17.49
CA LYS A 445 -9.69 -3.76 17.36
C LYS A 445 -9.43 -2.67 18.39
N GLY A 446 -8.31 -2.77 19.10
CA GLY A 446 -7.85 -1.77 20.05
C GLY A 446 -6.38 -1.43 19.82
N GLN A 447 -5.99 -0.17 19.97
CA GLN A 447 -4.61 0.29 19.84
C GLN A 447 -4.30 1.31 20.92
N LEU A 448 -3.10 1.23 21.48
CA LEU A 448 -2.55 2.21 22.41
C LEU A 448 -1.12 2.57 21.99
N GLU A 449 -0.79 3.86 21.99
CA GLU A 449 0.54 4.38 21.71
C GLU A 449 0.95 5.39 22.77
N LEU A 450 2.16 5.28 23.29
CA LEU A 450 2.77 6.16 24.26
C LEU A 450 4.03 6.76 23.64
N THR A 451 4.13 8.09 23.64
CA THR A 451 5.29 8.81 23.09
C THR A 451 5.85 9.78 24.13
N TYR A 452 7.12 9.63 24.48
CA TYR A 452 7.84 10.60 25.29
C TYR A 452 8.80 11.41 24.43
N LEU A 453 8.71 12.75 24.54
CA LEU A 453 9.56 13.68 23.82
C LEU A 453 10.49 14.40 24.80
N MET A 454 11.75 14.57 24.40
CA MET A 454 12.76 15.27 25.17
C MET A 454 13.70 16.06 24.27
N PRO A 455 14.13 17.27 24.71
CA PRO A 455 15.16 18.00 24.00
C PRO A 455 16.52 17.35 24.22
N VAL A 456 17.27 17.15 23.15
CA VAL A 456 18.66 16.71 23.20
C VAL A 456 19.52 17.76 22.50
N THR A 457 20.54 18.25 23.20
CA THR A 457 21.51 19.18 22.65
C THR A 457 22.81 18.47 22.34
N PHE A 458 23.20 18.47 21.07
CA PHE A 458 24.48 17.95 20.62
C PHE A 458 25.29 19.08 20.01
N LYS A 459 26.39 19.47 20.68
CA LYS A 459 27.17 20.68 20.34
C LYS A 459 26.24 21.91 20.35
N LYS A 460 26.11 22.61 19.20
CA LYS A 460 25.25 23.77 19.01
C LYS A 460 23.85 23.46 18.45
N TYR A 461 23.58 22.19 18.14
CA TYR A 461 22.30 21.77 17.59
C TYR A 461 21.41 21.21 18.70
N ARG A 462 20.19 21.70 18.78
CA ARG A 462 19.16 21.25 19.73
C ARG A 462 17.99 20.70 18.93
N ASN A 463 17.68 19.40 19.10
CA ASN A 463 16.59 18.69 18.44
C ASN A 463 15.67 18.09 19.49
N VAL A 464 14.42 17.80 19.08
CA VAL A 464 13.46 17.09 19.93
C VAL A 464 13.49 15.60 19.55
N TRP A 465 14.00 14.79 20.46
CA TRP A 465 13.99 13.35 20.34
C TRP A 465 12.71 12.77 20.92
N PHE A 466 12.29 11.66 20.38
CA PHE A 466 11.20 10.89 20.95
C PHE A 466 11.54 9.43 21.08
N ALA A 467 10.96 8.80 22.12
CA ALA A 467 10.83 7.37 22.25
C ALA A 467 9.34 7.02 22.25
N LYS A 468 8.96 6.03 21.47
CA LYS A 468 7.56 5.61 21.29
C LYS A 468 7.45 4.11 21.50
N ILE A 469 6.44 3.68 22.22
CA ILE A 469 6.00 2.30 22.31
C ILE A 469 4.52 2.23 21.95
N GLY A 470 4.13 1.20 21.24
CA GLY A 470 2.75 1.01 20.82
C GLY A 470 2.37 -0.45 20.76
N GLY A 471 1.09 -0.69 20.81
CA GLY A 471 0.54 -2.02 20.61
C GLY A 471 -0.90 -1.96 20.13
N SER A 472 -1.29 -2.96 19.35
CA SER A 472 -2.68 -3.20 19.01
C SER A 472 -3.07 -4.64 19.28
N TYR A 473 -4.34 -4.83 19.58
CA TYR A 473 -4.96 -6.13 19.81
C TYR A 473 -6.21 -6.26 18.98
N LEU A 474 -6.42 -7.44 18.43
CA LEU A 474 -7.59 -7.82 17.66
C LEU A 474 -8.19 -9.07 18.28
N LYS A 475 -9.52 -9.12 18.38
CA LYS A 475 -10.28 -10.29 18.83
C LYS A 475 -11.48 -10.48 17.92
N THR A 476 -11.61 -11.68 17.36
CA THR A 476 -12.71 -12.04 16.47
C THR A 476 -13.83 -12.76 17.23
N ASP A 477 -15.00 -12.82 16.62
CA ASP A 477 -16.16 -13.59 17.12
C ASP A 477 -15.98 -15.10 16.97
N ASN A 478 -15.12 -15.58 16.08
CA ASN A 478 -14.73 -16.99 15.95
C ASN A 478 -13.56 -17.39 16.87
N HIS A 479 -13.25 -16.54 17.89
CA HIS A 479 -12.26 -16.76 18.95
C HIS A 479 -10.79 -16.72 18.54
N THR A 480 -10.48 -16.33 17.29
CA THR A 480 -9.09 -16.03 16.91
C THR A 480 -8.67 -14.66 17.42
N ASP A 481 -7.38 -14.46 17.61
CA ASP A 481 -6.85 -13.18 18.06
C ASP A 481 -5.51 -12.83 17.39
N GLY A 482 -5.08 -11.60 17.63
CA GLY A 482 -3.81 -11.12 17.13
C GLY A 482 -3.32 -9.91 17.90
N TYR A 483 -2.01 -9.76 17.96
CA TYR A 483 -1.37 -8.60 18.52
C TYR A 483 -0.27 -8.06 17.61
N TYR A 484 -0.10 -6.75 17.68
CA TYR A 484 0.99 -6.03 17.05
C TYR A 484 1.65 -5.13 18.09
N ALA A 485 2.96 -5.18 18.18
CA ALA A 485 3.75 -4.40 19.13
C ALA A 485 4.83 -3.62 18.38
N THR A 486 5.08 -2.37 18.79
CA THR A 486 6.12 -1.52 18.23
C THR A 486 6.94 -0.82 19.29
N ALA A 487 8.20 -0.56 18.97
CA ALA A 487 9.07 0.33 19.72
C ALA A 487 9.89 1.17 18.74
N SER A 488 9.87 2.49 18.88
CA SER A 488 10.64 3.36 18.01
C SER A 488 11.35 4.48 18.76
N ILE A 489 12.44 4.94 18.15
CA ILE A 489 13.20 6.11 18.58
C ILE A 489 13.42 7.01 17.37
N GLY A 490 13.31 8.32 17.56
CA GLY A 490 13.47 9.25 16.44
C GLY A 490 13.64 10.69 16.87
N ILE A 491 13.65 11.55 15.87
CA ILE A 491 13.80 13.00 16.02
C ILE A 491 12.74 13.74 15.21
N PHE A 492 12.26 14.85 15.72
CA PHE A 492 11.55 15.90 14.97
C PHE A 492 12.51 17.05 14.70
N ASP A 493 12.58 17.49 13.42
CA ASP A 493 13.39 18.61 12.94
C ASP A 493 12.59 19.89 12.75
#